data_28a9fc806c68d4c8dfa5952b32124d9f
#
_entry.id   28a9fc806c68d4c8dfa5952b32124d9f
#
_cell.length_a   1.000
_cell.length_b   1.000
_cell.length_c   1.000
_cell.angle_alpha   90.00
_cell.angle_beta   90.00
_cell.angle_gamma   90.00
#
_symmetry.space_group_name_H-M   'P 1'
#
loop_
_entity.id
_entity.type
_entity.pdbx_description
1 polymer ?
#
loop_
_entity_poly.entity_id
_entity_poly.type
_entity_poly.pdbx_seq_one_letter_code
_entity_poly.pdbx_strand_id
1 'polypeptide(L)'
;LYRDEYMGFDYEMAQNLADKLGLKLKIVEAKSELELEHLLQERKIDVVAYNIVETKELKQLFNFVLPQENSYQVLVQNLNANTLNDVTELKGKKVYVKPNTIYQQRIEDLNRELGGTIEIIEAADSLTNEDLISMVGEGKIDYTVAYYKSAYLYKSLYPKLYVRMPIGFEQQNGWL
;
A
#
# COMPACT_ATOMS: atom_id res chain seq x y z
N LEU A 1 7.95 -11.21 -7.19
CA LEU A 1 8.72 -12.38 -7.64
C LEU A 1 8.82 -13.39 -6.51
N TYR A 2 8.60 -14.64 -6.81
CA TYR A 2 8.86 -15.74 -5.88
C TYR A 2 9.78 -16.75 -6.59
N ARG A 3 10.98 -16.98 -6.04
CA ARG A 3 12.00 -17.86 -6.65
C ARG A 3 12.32 -17.52 -8.11
N ASP A 4 12.45 -16.22 -8.41
CA ASP A 4 12.73 -15.66 -9.74
C ASP A 4 11.61 -15.88 -10.79
N GLU A 5 10.41 -16.30 -10.37
CA GLU A 5 9.25 -16.41 -11.24
C GLU A 5 8.19 -15.34 -10.89
N TYR A 6 7.56 -14.79 -11.93
CA TYR A 6 6.39 -13.92 -11.75
C TYR A 6 5.20 -14.80 -11.38
N MET A 7 4.51 -14.44 -10.29
CA MET A 7 3.32 -15.14 -9.83
C MET A 7 2.43 -14.21 -8.98
N GLY A 8 1.22 -14.64 -8.77
CA GLY A 8 0.22 -13.92 -8.00
C GLY A 8 -0.94 -13.42 -8.87
N PHE A 9 -1.99 -12.95 -8.20
CA PHE A 9 -3.27 -12.62 -8.83
C PHE A 9 -3.13 -11.63 -10.00
N ASP A 10 -2.41 -10.52 -9.81
CA ASP A 10 -2.26 -9.49 -10.84
C ASP A 10 -1.48 -10.01 -12.06
N TYR A 11 -0.44 -10.82 -11.83
CA TYR A 11 0.30 -11.46 -12.91
C TYR A 11 -0.57 -12.43 -13.71
N GLU A 12 -1.32 -13.30 -13.03
CA GLU A 12 -2.19 -14.27 -13.67
C GLU A 12 -3.32 -13.59 -14.46
N MET A 13 -3.86 -12.49 -13.94
CA MET A 13 -4.86 -11.67 -14.64
C MET A 13 -4.27 -11.03 -15.88
N ALA A 14 -3.07 -10.45 -15.80
CA ALA A 14 -2.39 -9.85 -16.96
C ALA A 14 -2.06 -10.91 -18.03
N GLN A 15 -1.61 -12.09 -17.61
CA GLN A 15 -1.36 -13.20 -18.53
C GLN A 15 -2.65 -13.65 -19.23
N ASN A 16 -3.74 -13.83 -18.48
CA ASN A 16 -5.04 -14.19 -19.05
C ASN A 16 -5.57 -13.14 -20.04
N LEU A 17 -5.35 -11.85 -19.75
CA LEU A 17 -5.70 -10.76 -20.66
C LEU A 17 -4.91 -10.85 -21.97
N ALA A 18 -3.59 -11.00 -21.88
CA ALA A 18 -2.71 -11.12 -23.03
C ALA A 18 -3.11 -12.35 -23.90
N ASP A 19 -3.35 -13.50 -23.28
CA ASP A 19 -3.74 -14.73 -23.96
C ASP A 19 -5.07 -14.57 -24.72
N LYS A 20 -6.07 -13.93 -24.09
CA LYS A 20 -7.38 -13.66 -24.73
C LYS A 20 -7.26 -12.70 -25.90
N LEU A 21 -6.32 -11.80 -25.88
CA LEU A 21 -6.05 -10.85 -26.97
C LEU A 21 -5.11 -11.43 -28.04
N GLY A 22 -4.57 -12.64 -27.84
CA GLY A 22 -3.59 -13.25 -28.73
C GLY A 22 -2.24 -12.52 -28.70
N LEU A 23 -1.91 -11.86 -27.60
CA LEU A 23 -0.70 -11.07 -27.40
C LEU A 23 0.28 -11.82 -26.50
N LYS A 24 1.56 -11.45 -26.58
CA LYS A 24 2.59 -11.93 -25.67
C LYS A 24 2.77 -10.94 -24.52
N LEU A 25 2.59 -11.40 -23.28
CA LEU A 25 2.86 -10.59 -22.10
C LEU A 25 4.36 -10.26 -21.99
N LYS A 26 4.66 -8.99 -21.77
CA LYS A 26 6.00 -8.50 -21.40
C LYS A 26 5.88 -7.72 -20.10
N ILE A 27 6.62 -8.14 -19.09
CA ILE A 27 6.65 -7.45 -17.81
C ILE A 27 7.74 -6.38 -17.81
N VAL A 28 7.39 -5.21 -17.29
CA VAL A 28 8.30 -4.08 -17.03
C VAL A 28 8.15 -3.75 -15.55
N GLU A 29 9.24 -3.82 -14.81
CA GLU A 29 9.26 -3.46 -13.40
C GLU A 29 9.53 -1.96 -13.25
N ALA A 30 8.77 -1.31 -12.36
CA ALA A 30 8.96 0.08 -11.99
C ALA A 30 9.28 0.18 -10.49
N LYS A 31 10.07 1.17 -10.12
CA LYS A 31 10.54 1.38 -8.75
C LYS A 31 9.63 2.27 -7.92
N SER A 32 8.72 2.99 -8.57
CA SER A 32 7.78 3.91 -7.92
C SER A 32 6.53 4.11 -8.76
N GLU A 33 5.45 4.60 -8.13
CA GLU A 33 4.21 4.97 -8.84
C GLU A 33 4.46 6.08 -9.87
N LEU A 34 5.31 7.05 -9.56
CA LEU A 34 5.69 8.11 -10.48
C LEU A 34 6.36 7.55 -11.76
N GLU A 35 7.21 6.54 -11.63
CA GLU A 35 7.82 5.87 -12.78
C GLU A 35 6.77 5.13 -13.62
N LEU A 36 5.77 4.48 -12.98
CA LEU A 36 4.65 3.85 -13.68
C LEU A 36 3.86 4.85 -14.52
N GLU A 37 3.53 6.01 -13.95
CA GLU A 37 2.84 7.08 -14.66
C GLU A 37 3.64 7.56 -15.89
N HIS A 38 4.93 7.76 -15.72
CA HIS A 38 5.83 8.15 -16.82
C HIS A 38 5.88 7.11 -17.94
N LEU A 39 6.01 5.83 -17.59
CA LEU A 39 6.04 4.73 -18.54
C LEU A 39 4.74 4.64 -19.35
N LEU A 40 3.56 4.85 -18.70
CA LEU A 40 2.28 4.94 -19.39
C LEU A 40 2.19 6.13 -20.34
N GLN A 41 2.56 7.34 -19.86
CA GLN A 41 2.53 8.56 -20.68
C GLN A 41 3.41 8.44 -21.92
N GLU A 42 4.59 7.83 -21.78
CA GLU A 42 5.53 7.58 -22.87
C GLU A 42 5.15 6.37 -23.75
N ARG A 43 4.03 5.70 -23.46
CA ARG A 43 3.55 4.48 -24.16
C ARG A 43 4.59 3.36 -24.19
N LYS A 44 5.41 3.28 -23.15
CA LYS A 44 6.38 2.18 -22.98
C LYS A 44 5.75 0.94 -22.36
N ILE A 45 4.62 1.13 -21.70
CA ILE A 45 3.74 0.08 -21.18
C ILE A 45 2.30 0.41 -21.59
N ASP A 46 1.47 -0.63 -21.69
CA ASP A 46 0.08 -0.52 -22.10
C ASP A 46 -0.89 -0.61 -20.92
N VAL A 47 -0.47 -1.29 -19.84
CA VAL A 47 -1.29 -1.54 -18.65
C VAL A 47 -0.39 -1.52 -17.41
N VAL A 48 -0.89 -0.93 -16.33
CA VAL A 48 -0.29 -1.06 -15.00
C VAL A 48 -1.12 -2.07 -14.21
N ALA A 49 -0.62 -3.30 -14.10
CA ALA A 49 -1.23 -4.37 -13.33
C ALA A 49 -0.87 -4.24 -11.84
N TYR A 50 -1.26 -3.12 -11.24
CA TYR A 50 -1.03 -2.79 -9.83
C TYR A 50 -2.20 -1.94 -9.33
N ASN A 51 -2.59 -2.12 -8.08
CA ASN A 51 -3.69 -1.36 -7.48
C ASN A 51 -3.26 0.06 -7.14
N ILE A 52 -3.52 0.98 -8.07
CA ILE A 52 -3.27 2.42 -7.91
C ILE A 52 -4.53 3.09 -7.39
N VAL A 53 -4.35 4.04 -6.47
CA VAL A 53 -5.44 4.88 -5.96
C VAL A 53 -6.00 5.75 -7.08
N GLU A 54 -7.30 5.70 -7.27
CA GLU A 54 -8.01 6.50 -8.25
C GLU A 54 -8.12 7.96 -7.80
N THR A 55 -7.19 8.80 -8.24
CA THR A 55 -7.25 10.25 -8.01
C THR A 55 -7.93 10.98 -9.17
N LYS A 56 -8.38 12.23 -8.93
CA LYS A 56 -8.98 13.05 -9.98
C LYS A 56 -7.99 13.34 -11.10
N GLU A 57 -6.73 13.53 -10.75
CA GLU A 57 -5.63 13.83 -11.66
C GLU A 57 -5.37 12.63 -12.56
N LEU A 58 -5.24 11.44 -12.01
CA LEU A 58 -5.02 10.22 -12.77
C LEU A 58 -6.19 9.87 -13.69
N LYS A 59 -7.44 10.11 -13.25
CA LYS A 59 -8.63 9.93 -14.09
C LYS A 59 -8.70 10.85 -15.32
N GLN A 60 -8.05 12.00 -15.25
CA GLN A 60 -7.97 12.90 -16.42
C GLN A 60 -6.95 12.44 -17.45
N LEU A 61 -5.96 11.68 -17.03
CA LEU A 61 -4.83 11.25 -17.86
C LEU A 61 -5.02 9.80 -18.36
N PHE A 62 -5.62 8.94 -17.55
CA PHE A 62 -5.68 7.50 -17.79
C PHE A 62 -7.08 6.93 -17.52
N ASN A 63 -7.33 5.77 -18.11
CA ASN A 63 -8.55 5.00 -17.85
C ASN A 63 -8.24 3.92 -16.81
N PHE A 64 -9.02 3.92 -15.72
CA PHE A 64 -8.98 2.83 -14.75
C PHE A 64 -9.79 1.64 -15.25
N VAL A 65 -9.21 0.46 -15.14
CA VAL A 65 -9.85 -0.81 -15.44
C VAL A 65 -10.01 -1.66 -14.19
N LEU A 66 -11.00 -2.55 -14.22
CA LEU A 66 -11.32 -3.43 -13.08
C LEU A 66 -10.18 -4.38 -12.70
N PRO A 67 -10.11 -4.79 -11.43
CA PRO A 67 -11.15 -4.59 -10.43
C PRO A 67 -10.99 -3.26 -9.68
N GLN A 68 -12.02 -2.44 -9.66
CA GLN A 68 -12.08 -1.30 -8.74
C GLN A 68 -12.44 -1.85 -7.36
N GLU A 69 -11.48 -1.90 -6.48
CA GLU A 69 -11.70 -2.32 -5.10
C GLU A 69 -11.65 -1.10 -4.18
N ASN A 70 -12.63 -1.02 -3.30
CA ASN A 70 -12.55 -0.06 -2.21
C ASN A 70 -11.49 -0.52 -1.23
N SER A 71 -10.57 0.33 -0.92
CA SER A 71 -9.53 0.11 0.08
C SER A 71 -9.39 1.31 1.00
N TYR A 72 -8.96 1.07 2.20
CA TYR A 72 -8.66 2.12 3.17
C TYR A 72 -7.40 1.76 3.94
N GLN A 73 -6.71 2.80 4.39
CA GLN A 73 -5.51 2.62 5.19
C GLN A 73 -5.86 2.50 6.66
N VAL A 74 -5.16 1.60 7.34
CA VAL A 74 -5.31 1.34 8.76
C VAL A 74 -3.99 1.55 9.49
N LEU A 75 -4.09 1.92 10.74
CA LEU A 75 -2.99 1.77 11.68
C LEU A 75 -2.84 0.29 12.02
N VAL A 76 -1.68 -0.26 11.75
CA VAL A 76 -1.29 -1.62 12.15
C VAL A 76 -0.65 -1.53 13.53
N GLN A 77 -1.19 -2.27 14.50
CA GLN A 77 -0.80 -2.25 15.89
C GLN A 77 -0.63 -3.67 16.42
N ASN A 78 0.06 -3.82 17.55
CA ASN A 78 0.15 -5.09 18.26
C ASN A 78 -0.70 -5.03 19.54
N LEU A 79 -1.59 -6.00 19.76
CA LEU A 79 -2.45 -6.09 20.93
C LEU A 79 -1.69 -6.18 22.27
N ASN A 80 -0.41 -6.56 22.24
CA ASN A 80 0.43 -6.58 23.45
C ASN A 80 0.96 -5.18 23.83
N ALA A 81 0.87 -4.22 22.91
CA ALA A 81 1.18 -2.82 23.14
C ALA A 81 -0.08 -2.05 23.58
N ASN A 82 0.06 -0.77 23.91
CA ASN A 82 -1.10 0.09 24.14
C ASN A 82 -1.85 0.26 22.84
N THR A 83 -2.93 -0.49 22.66
CA THR A 83 -3.79 -0.40 21.49
C THR A 83 -4.52 0.94 21.50
N LEU A 84 -4.35 1.71 20.43
CA LEU A 84 -5.04 2.97 20.21
C LEU A 84 -6.40 2.70 19.55
N ASN A 85 -7.39 3.47 19.95
CA ASN A 85 -8.75 3.35 19.40
C ASN A 85 -9.18 4.59 18.62
N ASP A 86 -8.44 5.69 18.75
CA ASP A 86 -8.70 6.95 18.10
C ASP A 86 -7.40 7.57 17.57
N VAL A 87 -7.50 8.28 16.43
CA VAL A 87 -6.33 8.89 15.77
C VAL A 87 -5.65 9.96 16.64
N THR A 88 -6.39 10.58 17.56
CA THR A 88 -5.84 11.60 18.48
C THR A 88 -4.86 11.01 19.49
N GLU A 89 -4.95 9.71 19.75
CA GLU A 89 -4.03 8.99 20.66
C GLU A 89 -2.65 8.75 20.02
N LEU A 90 -2.50 9.03 18.71
CA LEU A 90 -1.21 8.99 18.02
C LEU A 90 -0.24 10.10 18.43
N LYS A 91 -0.70 11.10 19.19
CA LYS A 91 0.16 12.16 19.71
C LYS A 91 1.34 11.59 20.52
N GLY A 92 2.56 11.96 20.11
CA GLY A 92 3.81 11.49 20.73
C GLY A 92 4.15 10.02 20.47
N LYS A 93 3.46 9.36 19.53
CA LYS A 93 3.76 7.98 19.14
C LYS A 93 4.69 7.94 17.95
N LYS A 94 5.50 6.86 17.88
CA LYS A 94 6.39 6.57 16.76
C LYS A 94 5.66 5.71 15.75
N VAL A 95 5.49 6.21 14.53
CA VAL A 95 4.87 5.47 13.43
C VAL A 95 5.92 5.26 12.34
N TYR A 96 6.19 4.01 12.02
CA TYR A 96 7.17 3.63 11.01
C TYR A 96 6.50 3.53 9.65
N VAL A 97 7.08 4.14 8.64
CA VAL A 97 6.56 4.12 7.27
C VAL A 97 7.68 4.01 6.25
N LYS A 98 7.38 3.42 5.11
CA LYS A 98 8.32 3.42 3.98
C LYS A 98 8.32 4.81 3.33
N PRO A 99 9.51 5.39 3.06
CA PRO A 99 9.61 6.70 2.44
C PRO A 99 9.05 6.69 0.99
N ASN A 100 8.57 7.85 0.56
CA ASN A 100 8.02 8.08 -0.78
C ASN A 100 6.82 7.17 -1.13
N THR A 101 5.98 6.86 -0.14
CA THR A 101 4.76 6.06 -0.32
C THR A 101 3.52 6.84 0.11
N ILE A 102 2.37 6.39 -0.39
CA ILE A 102 1.05 6.88 0.05
C ILE A 102 0.82 6.69 1.56
N TYR A 103 1.50 5.74 2.19
CA TYR A 103 1.43 5.50 3.64
C TYR A 103 2.12 6.63 4.41
N GLN A 104 3.30 7.06 3.95
CA GLN A 104 3.99 8.22 4.50
C GLN A 104 3.13 9.47 4.32
N GLN A 105 2.66 9.73 3.10
CA GLN A 105 1.84 10.89 2.83
C GLN A 105 0.61 10.96 3.74
N ARG A 106 -0.09 9.83 3.91
CA ARG A 106 -1.28 9.80 4.78
C ARG A 106 -0.97 10.09 6.24
N ILE A 107 0.11 9.52 6.80
CA ILE A 107 0.47 9.80 8.20
C ILE A 107 0.98 11.22 8.39
N GLU A 108 1.63 11.82 7.39
CA GLU A 108 2.03 13.23 7.41
C GLU A 108 0.81 14.16 7.38
N ASP A 109 -0.20 13.85 6.54
CA ASP A 109 -1.45 14.61 6.50
C ASP A 109 -2.15 14.53 7.86
N LEU A 110 -2.29 13.34 8.42
CA LEU A 110 -2.87 13.13 9.73
C LEU A 110 -2.08 13.85 10.83
N ASN A 111 -0.74 13.84 10.74
CA ASN A 111 0.11 14.56 11.67
C ASN A 111 -0.14 16.07 11.62
N ARG A 112 -0.32 16.65 10.43
CA ARG A 112 -0.70 18.07 10.27
C ARG A 112 -2.07 18.36 10.87
N GLU A 113 -3.06 17.49 10.62
CA GLU A 113 -4.40 17.59 11.20
C GLU A 113 -4.37 17.57 12.74
N LEU A 114 -3.44 16.79 13.34
CA LEU A 114 -3.29 16.65 14.78
C LEU A 114 -2.31 17.66 15.43
N GLY A 115 -1.78 18.60 14.65
CA GLY A 115 -0.87 19.66 15.16
C GLY A 115 0.58 19.27 15.23
N GLY A 116 1.07 18.31 14.42
CA GLY A 116 2.49 18.02 14.26
C GLY A 116 3.12 17.24 15.42
N THR A 117 2.39 16.37 16.08
CA THR A 117 2.82 15.67 17.29
C THR A 117 3.14 14.18 17.12
N ILE A 118 2.92 13.61 15.92
CA ILE A 118 3.30 12.22 15.62
C ILE A 118 4.79 12.20 15.25
N GLU A 119 5.54 11.27 15.82
CA GLU A 119 6.93 11.02 15.42
C GLU A 119 6.95 10.02 14.24
N ILE A 120 7.14 10.54 13.04
CA ILE A 120 7.18 9.74 11.82
C ILE A 120 8.60 9.24 11.61
N ILE A 121 8.79 7.93 11.54
CA ILE A 121 10.08 7.28 11.35
C ILE A 121 10.12 6.64 9.97
N GLU A 122 11.01 7.13 9.12
CA GLU A 122 11.25 6.52 7.82
C GLU A 122 12.03 5.22 7.97
N ALA A 123 11.48 4.15 7.40
CA ALA A 123 12.13 2.85 7.38
C ALA A 123 13.27 2.84 6.34
N ALA A 124 14.23 1.94 6.53
CA ALA A 124 15.30 1.74 5.57
C ALA A 124 14.74 1.31 4.19
N ASP A 125 15.37 1.77 3.11
CA ASP A 125 14.96 1.48 1.72
C ASP A 125 14.86 -0.01 1.42
N SER A 126 15.65 -0.84 2.09
CA SER A 126 15.64 -2.30 1.95
C SER A 126 14.41 -2.98 2.54
N LEU A 127 13.63 -2.29 3.39
CA LEU A 127 12.43 -2.83 4.00
C LEU A 127 11.21 -2.58 3.11
N THR A 128 10.38 -3.59 2.99
CA THR A 128 9.07 -3.48 2.36
C THR A 128 8.00 -3.05 3.37
N ASN A 129 6.82 -2.68 2.89
CA ASN A 129 5.70 -2.41 3.79
C ASN A 129 5.26 -3.67 4.56
N GLU A 130 5.36 -4.82 3.91
CA GLU A 130 5.11 -6.15 4.47
C GLU A 130 6.08 -6.50 5.61
N ASP A 131 7.34 -6.09 5.46
CA ASP A 131 8.33 -6.24 6.55
C ASP A 131 7.94 -5.39 7.76
N LEU A 132 7.45 -4.16 7.55
CA LEU A 132 6.97 -3.30 8.65
C LEU A 132 5.76 -3.92 9.36
N ILE A 133 4.80 -4.50 8.62
CA ILE A 133 3.66 -5.22 9.22
C ILE A 133 4.17 -6.40 10.07
N SER A 134 5.13 -7.16 9.55
CA SER A 134 5.74 -8.28 10.27
C SER A 134 6.46 -7.82 11.54
N MET A 135 7.22 -6.71 11.46
CA MET A 135 7.91 -6.11 12.61
C MET A 135 6.94 -5.68 13.71
N VAL A 136 5.75 -5.15 13.35
CA VAL A 136 4.70 -4.89 14.35
C VAL A 136 4.18 -6.20 14.93
N GLY A 137 3.94 -7.22 14.11
CA GLY A 137 3.48 -8.53 14.56
C GLY A 137 4.44 -9.20 15.54
N GLU A 138 5.74 -9.03 15.34
CA GLU A 138 6.82 -9.52 16.18
C GLU A 138 7.08 -8.63 17.42
N GLY A 139 6.47 -7.44 17.49
CA GLY A 139 6.66 -6.48 18.58
C GLY A 139 7.99 -5.72 18.53
N LYS A 140 8.64 -5.65 17.36
CA LYS A 140 9.88 -4.88 17.15
C LYS A 140 9.62 -3.39 17.00
N ILE A 141 8.47 -3.02 16.46
CA ILE A 141 7.94 -1.67 16.34
C ILE A 141 6.48 -1.65 16.79
N ASP A 142 6.00 -0.51 17.26
CA ASP A 142 4.64 -0.40 17.81
C ASP A 142 3.59 -0.20 16.73
N TYR A 143 3.87 0.67 15.74
CA TYR A 143 2.91 1.12 14.75
C TYR A 143 3.50 1.23 13.36
N THR A 144 2.73 0.81 12.35
CA THR A 144 2.93 1.13 10.94
C THR A 144 1.60 1.39 10.25
N VAL A 145 1.65 1.80 9.00
CA VAL A 145 0.49 2.06 8.14
C VAL A 145 0.46 1.07 6.99
N ALA A 146 -0.72 0.52 6.71
CA ALA A 146 -0.91 -0.37 5.57
C ALA A 146 -2.35 -0.30 5.05
N TYR A 147 -2.60 -0.80 3.85
CA TYR A 147 -3.95 -1.12 3.43
C TYR A 147 -4.55 -2.22 4.30
N TYR A 148 -5.84 -2.06 4.63
CA TYR A 148 -6.56 -3.01 5.48
C TYR A 148 -6.44 -4.45 4.98
N LYS A 149 -6.63 -4.70 3.69
CA LYS A 149 -6.57 -6.06 3.12
C LYS A 149 -5.19 -6.69 3.31
N SER A 150 -4.12 -5.95 3.00
CA SER A 150 -2.73 -6.42 3.20
C SER A 150 -2.47 -6.73 4.67
N ALA A 151 -2.79 -5.79 5.56
CA ALA A 151 -2.59 -5.99 7.00
C ALA A 151 -3.44 -7.14 7.56
N TYR A 152 -4.66 -7.33 7.05
CA TYR A 152 -5.55 -8.40 7.48
C TYR A 152 -5.01 -9.79 7.12
N LEU A 153 -4.40 -9.95 5.95
CA LEU A 153 -3.77 -11.22 5.54
C LEU A 153 -2.68 -11.64 6.53
N TYR A 154 -1.91 -10.70 7.05
CA TYR A 154 -0.84 -10.96 8.02
C TYR A 154 -1.35 -11.39 9.40
N LYS A 155 -2.64 -11.20 9.71
CA LYS A 155 -3.23 -11.73 10.96
C LYS A 155 -3.20 -13.25 11.06
N SER A 156 -3.16 -13.95 9.94
CA SER A 156 -3.01 -15.42 9.93
C SER A 156 -1.64 -15.85 10.47
N LEU A 157 -0.61 -15.06 10.23
CA LEU A 157 0.77 -15.28 10.69
C LEU A 157 1.00 -14.67 12.07
N TYR A 158 0.39 -13.52 12.33
CA TYR A 158 0.53 -12.74 13.56
C TYR A 158 -0.86 -12.47 14.18
N PRO A 159 -1.45 -13.42 14.92
CA PRO A 159 -2.82 -13.29 15.47
C PRO A 159 -3.04 -12.07 16.39
N LYS A 160 -1.95 -11.53 16.94
CA LYS A 160 -1.97 -10.34 17.80
C LYS A 160 -1.97 -9.01 17.05
N LEU A 161 -1.93 -9.01 15.71
CA LEU A 161 -2.10 -7.79 14.95
C LEU A 161 -3.51 -7.22 15.12
N TYR A 162 -3.59 -5.95 15.44
CA TYR A 162 -4.83 -5.17 15.46
C TYR A 162 -4.83 -4.19 14.29
N VAL A 163 -5.82 -4.34 13.42
CA VAL A 163 -5.90 -3.64 12.12
C VAL A 163 -7.29 -3.01 11.90
N ARG A 164 -7.98 -2.68 12.99
CA ARG A 164 -9.36 -2.16 12.92
C ARG A 164 -9.47 -0.65 13.02
N MET A 165 -8.35 0.06 13.16
CA MET A 165 -8.34 1.51 13.27
C MET A 165 -8.06 2.13 11.90
N PRO A 166 -9.09 2.64 11.18
CA PRO A 166 -8.88 3.35 9.93
C PRO A 166 -8.21 4.69 10.21
N ILE A 167 -7.24 5.05 9.37
CA ILE A 167 -6.57 6.36 9.42
C ILE A 167 -6.78 7.16 8.14
N GLY A 168 -7.44 6.58 7.15
CA GLY A 168 -7.81 7.20 5.88
C GLY A 168 -9.24 6.90 5.51
N PHE A 169 -9.74 7.64 4.52
CA PHE A 169 -11.02 7.37 3.91
C PHE A 169 -10.93 6.19 2.95
N GLU A 170 -12.07 5.57 2.69
CA GLU A 170 -12.18 4.54 1.68
C GLU A 170 -11.87 5.14 0.30
N GLN A 171 -10.98 4.51 -0.44
CA GLN A 171 -10.53 4.93 -1.75
C GLN A 171 -10.77 3.81 -2.75
N GLN A 172 -11.13 4.16 -3.96
CA GLN A 172 -11.19 3.21 -5.07
C GLN A 172 -9.78 3.01 -5.62
N ASN A 173 -9.43 1.76 -5.85
CA ASN A 173 -8.17 1.37 -6.46
C ASN A 173 -8.47 0.55 -7.70
N GLY A 174 -7.60 0.66 -8.69
CA GLY A 174 -7.73 -0.11 -9.93
C GLY A 174 -6.43 -0.15 -10.72
N TRP A 175 -6.43 -0.94 -11.77
CA TRP A 175 -5.38 -0.92 -12.76
C TRP A 175 -5.54 0.28 -13.70
N LEU A 176 -4.44 0.76 -14.23
CA LEU A 176 -4.39 1.76 -15.30
C LEU A 176 -4.10 1.11 -16.63
#